data_7826906025133f0c9806fb6a7e28f4b2
#
_entry.id   7826906025133f0c9806fb6a7e28f4b2
#
_cell.length_a   1.000
_cell.length_b   1.000
_cell.length_c   1.000
_cell.angle_alpha   90.00
_cell.angle_beta   90.00
_cell.angle_gamma   90.00
#
_symmetry.space_group_name_H-M   'P 1'
#
loop_
_entity.id
_entity.type
_entity.pdbx_description
1 polymer ?
#
loop_
_entity_poly.entity_id
_entity_poly.type
_entity_poly.pdbx_seq_one_letter_code
_entity_poly.pdbx_strand_id
1 'polypeptide(L)'
;WISSIGGLFQYGRKYMYIPWQGYKPSNNLGNQTADVPWQSDTHMPCPEGYRVPTRSELNSLLPKGQEIPSTYTAGNGEKITATLHVGKGTLTTPTGVTGTQHYVKFTSEDTGRYLIIPLAGGKGDKSTTNNPAFGKRAVLWTSERNGCPGGYAWAYWLPFEGKETTAITERQLQMEAFASLRCVKK
;
A
#
# COMPACT_ATOMS: atom_id res chain seq x y z
N TRP A 1 -4.87 -17.32 -2.50
CA TRP A 1 -3.60 -16.56 -2.40
C TRP A 1 -3.60 -15.27 -3.19
N ILE A 2 -4.00 -15.28 -4.46
CA ILE A 2 -4.17 -14.05 -5.25
C ILE A 2 -5.19 -13.12 -4.56
N SER A 3 -6.24 -13.65 -3.98
CA SER A 3 -7.22 -12.90 -3.19
C SER A 3 -6.65 -12.26 -1.93
N SER A 4 -5.55 -12.78 -1.38
CA SER A 4 -4.92 -12.21 -0.18
C SER A 4 -3.99 -11.02 -0.45
N ILE A 5 -3.61 -10.80 -1.71
CA ILE A 5 -2.78 -9.66 -2.11
C ILE A 5 -3.57 -8.35 -1.96
N GLY A 6 -4.89 -8.42 -2.00
CA GLY A 6 -5.77 -7.26 -1.96
C GLY A 6 -5.78 -6.51 -3.30
N GLY A 7 -6.63 -5.53 -3.42
CA GLY A 7 -6.70 -4.67 -4.58
C GLY A 7 -5.88 -3.40 -4.43
N LEU A 8 -5.70 -2.72 -5.54
CA LEU A 8 -5.10 -1.39 -5.58
C LEU A 8 -6.21 -0.35 -5.73
N PHE A 9 -6.04 0.79 -5.08
CA PHE A 9 -6.99 1.89 -5.10
C PHE A 9 -6.34 3.17 -5.61
N GLN A 10 -7.09 3.98 -6.35
CA GLN A 10 -6.75 5.37 -6.55
C GLN A 10 -7.15 6.19 -5.32
N TYR A 11 -6.40 7.23 -5.04
CA TYR A 11 -6.73 8.12 -3.93
C TYR A 11 -8.13 8.73 -4.08
N GLY A 12 -8.90 8.75 -3.00
CA GLY A 12 -10.26 9.29 -3.00
C GLY A 12 -11.31 8.44 -3.72
N ARG A 13 -11.00 7.19 -4.09
CA ARG A 13 -11.93 6.31 -4.79
C ARG A 13 -12.31 5.09 -3.95
N LYS A 14 -13.58 4.73 -4.06
CA LYS A 14 -14.13 3.54 -3.41
C LYS A 14 -13.80 2.25 -4.15
N TYR A 15 -13.64 2.34 -5.45
CA TYR A 15 -13.49 1.16 -6.30
C TYR A 15 -12.05 0.67 -6.36
N MET A 16 -11.93 -0.63 -6.26
CA MET A 16 -10.67 -1.36 -6.28
C MET A 16 -10.27 -1.74 -7.70
N TYR A 17 -9.01 -1.53 -8.03
CA TYR A 17 -8.39 -2.09 -9.21
C TYR A 17 -7.74 -3.44 -8.87
N ILE A 18 -8.08 -4.46 -9.63
CA ILE A 18 -7.54 -5.82 -9.44
C ILE A 18 -6.69 -6.15 -10.67
N PRO A 19 -5.37 -5.88 -10.64
CA PRO A 19 -4.50 -6.03 -11.80
C PRO A 19 -4.50 -7.44 -12.41
N TRP A 20 -4.61 -8.45 -11.56
CA TRP A 20 -4.56 -9.85 -11.95
C TRP A 20 -5.85 -10.40 -12.53
N GLN A 21 -6.94 -9.68 -12.48
CA GLN A 21 -8.21 -10.06 -13.11
C GLN A 21 -8.44 -9.40 -14.46
N GLY A 22 -7.46 -8.64 -14.97
CA GLY A 22 -7.60 -7.88 -16.21
C GLY A 22 -8.64 -6.76 -16.13
N TYR A 23 -9.20 -6.52 -14.97
CA TYR A 23 -10.14 -5.43 -14.74
C TYR A 23 -9.38 -4.11 -14.87
N LYS A 24 -9.54 -3.49 -16.02
CA LYS A 24 -9.24 -2.07 -16.17
C LYS A 24 -10.48 -1.36 -15.67
N PRO A 25 -10.40 -0.52 -14.62
CA PRO A 25 -11.50 0.39 -14.38
C PRO A 25 -11.72 1.12 -15.70
N SER A 26 -12.88 0.94 -16.28
CA SER A 26 -13.28 1.69 -17.45
C SER A 26 -13.26 3.14 -17.00
N ASN A 27 -12.49 3.89 -17.71
CA ASN A 27 -12.20 5.28 -17.47
C ASN A 27 -10.99 5.49 -16.57
N ASN A 28 -9.96 5.94 -17.20
CA ASN A 28 -9.32 7.14 -16.70
C ASN A 28 -10.38 7.94 -15.97
N LEU A 29 -10.49 7.74 -14.68
CA LEU A 29 -11.30 8.60 -13.83
C LEU A 29 -10.53 9.93 -13.75
N GLY A 30 -10.23 10.47 -14.96
CA GLY A 30 -9.39 11.59 -15.19
C GLY A 30 -9.64 12.64 -14.14
N ASN A 31 -8.66 13.36 -13.80
CA ASN A 31 -8.58 14.62 -13.01
C ASN A 31 -9.77 15.04 -12.10
N GLN A 32 -10.88 14.36 -12.13
CA GLN A 32 -12.07 14.64 -11.30
C GLN A 32 -11.95 14.21 -9.85
N THR A 33 -10.80 13.87 -9.48
CA THR A 33 -10.60 13.12 -8.28
C THR A 33 -10.25 13.91 -7.08
N ALA A 34 -9.68 15.02 -7.32
CA ALA A 34 -8.76 15.56 -6.36
C ALA A 34 -9.41 16.17 -5.13
N ASP A 35 -10.69 16.42 -5.16
CA ASP A 35 -11.33 17.24 -4.14
C ASP A 35 -12.11 16.45 -3.08
N VAL A 36 -12.23 15.13 -3.26
CA VAL A 36 -12.92 14.30 -2.28
C VAL A 36 -11.93 13.47 -1.49
N PRO A 37 -11.55 13.91 -0.30
CA PRO A 37 -10.72 13.08 0.59
C PRO A 37 -11.49 11.82 0.99
N TRP A 38 -10.77 10.73 1.27
CA TRP A 38 -11.35 9.53 1.89
C TRP A 38 -11.94 9.75 3.29
N GLN A 39 -12.37 10.96 3.56
CA GLN A 39 -13.04 11.34 4.80
C GLN A 39 -14.57 11.27 4.68
N SER A 40 -15.10 11.21 3.45
CA SER A 40 -16.53 11.04 3.25
C SER A 40 -16.90 9.56 3.14
N ASP A 41 -17.97 9.16 3.80
CA ASP A 41 -18.47 7.77 3.75
C ASP A 41 -18.81 7.31 2.33
N THR A 42 -19.14 8.24 1.45
CA THR A 42 -19.47 7.97 0.05
C THR A 42 -18.32 7.42 -0.77
N HIS A 43 -17.09 7.81 -0.43
CA HIS A 43 -15.88 7.43 -1.16
C HIS A 43 -14.93 6.55 -0.35
N MET A 44 -15.33 6.19 0.88
CA MET A 44 -14.55 5.34 1.76
C MET A 44 -14.45 3.92 1.20
N PRO A 45 -13.24 3.43 0.91
CA PRO A 45 -13.04 2.06 0.44
C PRO A 45 -13.05 1.03 1.57
N CYS A 46 -12.98 1.49 2.81
CA CYS A 46 -12.98 0.64 3.99
C CYS A 46 -14.39 0.21 4.39
N PRO A 47 -14.54 -0.97 5.00
CA PRO A 47 -15.81 -1.41 5.56
C PRO A 47 -16.33 -0.45 6.63
N GLU A 48 -17.61 -0.55 6.94
CA GLU A 48 -18.22 0.19 8.04
C GLU A 48 -17.45 -0.02 9.35
N GLY A 49 -17.29 1.05 10.12
CA GLY A 49 -16.47 1.05 11.35
C GLY A 49 -14.96 1.14 11.12
N TYR A 50 -14.51 1.20 9.86
CA TYR A 50 -13.10 1.34 9.50
C TYR A 50 -12.88 2.55 8.60
N ARG A 51 -11.63 3.01 8.54
CA ARG A 51 -11.19 4.12 7.69
C ARG A 51 -9.78 3.93 7.16
N VAL A 52 -9.40 4.74 6.20
CA VAL A 52 -8.01 4.82 5.74
C VAL A 52 -7.16 5.47 6.84
N PRO A 53 -5.98 4.94 7.17
CA PRO A 53 -5.13 5.48 8.22
C PRO A 53 -4.56 6.86 7.85
N THR A 54 -4.31 7.67 8.85
CA THR A 54 -3.54 8.91 8.72
C THR A 54 -2.04 8.61 8.56
N ARG A 55 -1.26 9.62 8.18
CA ARG A 55 0.20 9.52 8.16
C ARG A 55 0.77 9.17 9.52
N SER A 56 0.27 9.84 10.55
CA SER A 56 0.73 9.63 11.93
C SER A 56 0.51 8.19 12.38
N GLU A 57 -0.65 7.61 12.07
CA GLU A 57 -0.95 6.22 12.42
C GLU A 57 -0.08 5.23 11.68
N LEU A 58 0.14 5.42 10.36
CA LEU A 58 1.06 4.56 9.64
C LEU A 58 2.50 4.74 10.12
N ASN A 59 2.94 5.96 10.40
CA ASN A 59 4.27 6.21 10.93
C ASN A 59 4.47 5.59 12.32
N SER A 60 3.43 5.54 13.12
CA SER A 60 3.47 4.87 14.43
C SER A 60 3.77 3.37 14.32
N LEU A 61 3.20 2.71 13.32
CA LEU A 61 3.43 1.28 13.07
C LEU A 61 4.63 1.03 12.15
N LEU A 62 4.85 1.89 11.17
CA LEU A 62 5.84 1.76 10.10
C LEU A 62 6.75 3.00 10.11
N PRO A 63 7.64 3.16 11.09
CA PRO A 63 8.43 4.37 11.22
C PRO A 63 9.28 4.62 9.99
N LYS A 64 9.22 5.83 9.47
CA LYS A 64 10.06 6.28 8.35
C LYS A 64 11.54 6.12 8.69
N GLY A 65 12.29 5.57 7.75
CA GLY A 65 13.71 5.28 7.91
C GLY A 65 14.00 3.93 8.56
N GLN A 66 12.98 3.22 9.04
CA GLN A 66 13.14 1.89 9.62
C GLN A 66 13.49 0.87 8.54
N GLU A 67 14.58 0.15 8.71
CA GLU A 67 14.98 -0.92 7.80
C GLU A 67 14.17 -2.21 8.02
N ILE A 68 14.11 -3.05 7.00
CA ILE A 68 13.51 -4.39 7.05
C ILE A 68 14.54 -5.39 6.51
N PRO A 69 14.91 -6.45 7.27
CA PRO A 69 14.36 -6.85 8.58
C PRO A 69 14.94 -6.03 9.75
N SER A 70 14.14 -5.87 10.79
CA SER A 70 14.58 -5.21 12.02
C SER A 70 13.60 -5.40 13.18
N THR A 71 14.05 -5.02 14.38
CA THR A 71 13.19 -4.85 15.56
C THR A 71 13.25 -3.40 16.02
N TYR A 72 12.12 -2.81 16.31
CA TYR A 72 11.99 -1.41 16.73
C TYR A 72 10.82 -1.23 17.70
N THR A 73 10.74 -0.08 18.33
CA THR A 73 9.60 0.31 19.15
C THR A 73 8.64 1.16 18.31
N ALA A 74 7.38 0.72 18.22
CA ALA A 74 6.32 1.48 17.56
C ALA A 74 5.92 2.71 18.39
N GLY A 75 5.17 3.63 17.77
CA GLY A 75 4.78 4.87 18.43
C GLY A 75 3.88 4.70 19.66
N ASN A 76 3.24 3.55 19.80
CA ASN A 76 2.47 3.17 21.00
C ASN A 76 3.31 2.49 22.10
N GLY A 77 4.62 2.39 21.91
CA GLY A 77 5.54 1.74 22.85
C GLY A 77 5.70 0.23 22.66
N GLU A 78 4.94 -0.39 21.76
CA GLU A 78 4.98 -1.82 21.48
C GLU A 78 6.24 -2.20 20.70
N LYS A 79 6.87 -3.30 21.08
CA LYS A 79 8.06 -3.79 20.40
C LYS A 79 7.67 -4.64 19.19
N ILE A 80 8.08 -4.21 18.00
CA ILE A 80 7.71 -4.81 16.73
C ILE A 80 8.93 -5.43 16.06
N THR A 81 8.81 -6.69 15.64
CA THR A 81 9.76 -7.32 14.74
C THR A 81 9.20 -7.36 13.32
N ALA A 82 9.87 -6.67 12.41
CA ALA A 82 9.58 -6.69 10.98
C ALA A 82 10.47 -7.73 10.28
N THR A 83 9.86 -8.67 9.58
CA THR A 83 10.56 -9.70 8.81
C THR A 83 10.10 -9.71 7.37
N LEU A 84 11.05 -9.85 6.44
CA LEU A 84 10.75 -10.06 5.04
C LEU A 84 10.62 -11.57 4.76
N HIS A 85 9.51 -11.95 4.19
CA HIS A 85 9.26 -13.32 3.76
C HIS A 85 9.35 -13.41 2.24
N VAL A 86 10.34 -14.14 1.77
CA VAL A 86 10.59 -14.40 0.36
C VAL A 86 9.78 -15.61 -0.06
N GLY A 87 8.78 -15.41 -0.92
CA GLY A 87 8.01 -16.50 -1.48
C GLY A 87 8.87 -17.37 -2.39
N LYS A 88 8.56 -18.64 -2.46
CA LYS A 88 9.18 -19.60 -3.40
C LYS A 88 8.30 -19.70 -4.64
N GLY A 89 8.92 -19.62 -5.81
CA GLY A 89 8.23 -19.74 -7.09
C GLY A 89 7.67 -18.43 -7.66
N THR A 90 7.39 -18.48 -8.93
CA THR A 90 6.85 -17.36 -9.71
C THR A 90 5.36 -17.55 -9.89
N LEU A 91 4.60 -16.52 -9.59
CA LEU A 91 3.18 -16.44 -9.93
C LEU A 91 3.03 -15.69 -11.25
N THR A 92 2.20 -16.24 -12.10
CA THR A 92 1.75 -15.56 -13.32
C THR A 92 0.27 -15.22 -13.16
N THR A 93 -0.05 -13.94 -13.25
CA THR A 93 -1.44 -13.51 -13.25
C THR A 93 -2.12 -13.88 -14.58
N PRO A 94 -3.46 -13.96 -14.65
CA PRO A 94 -4.17 -14.17 -15.90
C PRO A 94 -3.85 -13.12 -16.98
N THR A 95 -3.34 -11.96 -16.59
CA THR A 95 -2.91 -10.87 -17.48
C THR A 95 -1.43 -10.95 -17.85
N GLY A 96 -0.76 -12.06 -17.55
CA GLY A 96 0.64 -12.28 -17.90
C GLY A 96 1.68 -11.56 -17.03
N VAL A 97 1.27 -10.93 -15.93
CA VAL A 97 2.21 -10.35 -14.97
C VAL A 97 2.81 -11.47 -14.14
N THR A 98 4.13 -11.59 -14.19
CA THR A 98 4.87 -12.53 -13.38
C THR A 98 5.55 -11.84 -12.21
N GLY A 99 5.58 -12.49 -11.07
CA GLY A 99 6.28 -12.02 -9.88
C GLY A 99 6.29 -13.06 -8.78
N THR A 100 7.19 -12.90 -7.85
CA THR A 100 7.24 -13.75 -6.65
C THR A 100 6.41 -13.10 -5.55
N GLN A 101 5.68 -13.92 -4.81
CA GLN A 101 4.91 -13.41 -3.67
C GLN A 101 5.81 -13.19 -2.47
N HIS A 102 6.19 -11.93 -2.30
CA HIS A 102 6.87 -11.50 -1.10
C HIS A 102 5.91 -10.74 -0.19
N TYR A 103 6.16 -10.79 1.10
CA TYR A 103 5.42 -10.00 2.07
C TYR A 103 6.31 -9.61 3.24
N VAL A 104 5.97 -8.53 3.89
CA VAL A 104 6.54 -8.15 5.18
C VAL A 104 5.57 -8.55 6.28
N LYS A 105 6.08 -9.22 7.30
CA LYS A 105 5.35 -9.57 8.52
C LYS A 105 5.87 -8.69 9.65
N PHE A 106 4.98 -7.96 10.28
CA PHE A 106 5.20 -7.20 11.50
C PHE A 106 4.60 -7.96 12.66
N THR A 107 5.40 -8.36 13.61
CA THR A 107 4.97 -9.13 14.78
C THR A 107 5.21 -8.32 16.04
N SER A 108 4.18 -8.14 16.86
CA SER A 108 4.33 -7.63 18.22
C SER A 108 4.99 -8.69 19.09
N GLU A 109 6.11 -8.36 19.71
CA GLU A 109 6.79 -9.25 20.64
C GLU A 109 6.03 -9.41 21.95
N ASP A 110 5.27 -8.38 22.33
CA ASP A 110 4.52 -8.34 23.60
C ASP A 110 3.26 -9.21 23.55
N THR A 111 2.58 -9.23 22.39
CA THR A 111 1.27 -9.90 22.26
C THR A 111 1.27 -11.09 21.30
N GLY A 112 2.31 -11.26 20.52
CA GLY A 112 2.39 -12.26 19.43
C GLY A 112 1.45 -11.97 18.25
N ARG A 113 0.69 -10.89 18.28
CA ARG A 113 -0.17 -10.47 17.15
C ARG A 113 0.68 -10.05 15.97
N TYR A 114 0.17 -10.24 14.77
CA TYR A 114 0.92 -9.87 13.58
C TYR A 114 0.07 -9.24 12.49
N LEU A 115 0.72 -8.43 11.68
CA LEU A 115 0.21 -7.84 10.46
C LEU A 115 1.05 -8.33 9.28
N ILE A 116 0.40 -8.78 8.21
CA ILE A 116 1.07 -9.14 6.96
C ILE A 116 0.73 -8.07 5.91
N ILE A 117 1.77 -7.54 5.28
CA ILE A 117 1.66 -6.62 4.15
C ILE A 117 2.28 -7.27 2.92
N PRO A 118 1.46 -7.73 1.97
CA PRO A 118 1.96 -8.25 0.70
C PRO A 118 2.66 -7.16 -0.11
N LEU A 119 3.73 -7.51 -0.82
CA LEU A 119 4.40 -6.61 -1.75
C LEU A 119 3.61 -6.55 -3.08
N ALA A 120 2.41 -6.00 -2.98
CA ALA A 120 1.45 -5.96 -4.10
C ALA A 120 1.83 -4.94 -5.19
N GLY A 121 2.90 -4.19 -5.01
CA GLY A 121 3.32 -3.16 -5.94
C GLY A 121 2.48 -1.90 -5.87
N GLY A 122 2.50 -1.18 -6.96
CA GLY A 122 1.72 0.03 -7.22
C GLY A 122 1.82 0.37 -8.69
N LYS A 123 0.84 1.07 -9.22
CA LYS A 123 0.79 1.47 -10.62
C LYS A 123 0.69 2.98 -10.73
N GLY A 124 1.59 3.60 -11.53
CA GLY A 124 1.41 4.99 -11.96
C GLY A 124 0.25 5.12 -12.96
N ASP A 125 -0.37 6.27 -13.02
CA ASP A 125 -1.50 6.56 -13.90
C ASP A 125 -1.19 6.37 -15.39
N LYS A 126 -0.01 6.82 -15.80
CA LYS A 126 0.48 6.76 -17.19
C LYS A 126 1.16 5.46 -17.56
N SER A 127 1.30 4.53 -16.62
CA SER A 127 1.94 3.26 -16.88
C SER A 127 1.01 2.35 -17.67
N THR A 128 1.36 2.09 -18.91
CA THR A 128 0.71 1.06 -19.74
C THR A 128 1.11 -0.35 -19.31
N THR A 129 2.12 -0.48 -18.48
CA THR A 129 2.60 -1.78 -18.00
C THR A 129 1.82 -2.23 -16.77
N ASN A 130 1.48 -3.50 -16.78
CA ASN A 130 0.80 -4.16 -15.68
C ASN A 130 1.70 -4.18 -14.43
N ASN A 131 1.43 -3.32 -13.46
CA ASN A 131 2.02 -3.29 -12.12
C ASN A 131 3.53 -3.64 -12.05
N PRO A 132 4.43 -2.75 -12.50
CA PRO A 132 5.86 -3.05 -12.63
C PRO A 132 6.58 -3.29 -11.29
N ALA A 133 5.91 -3.04 -10.19
CA ALA A 133 6.45 -3.20 -8.84
C ALA A 133 5.84 -4.38 -8.07
N PHE A 134 5.04 -5.25 -8.74
CA PHE A 134 4.50 -6.46 -8.14
C PHE A 134 5.65 -7.37 -7.64
N GLY A 135 5.53 -7.83 -6.40
CA GLY A 135 6.58 -8.61 -5.74
C GLY A 135 7.82 -7.82 -5.32
N LYS A 136 7.92 -6.53 -5.67
CA LYS A 136 9.14 -5.73 -5.41
C LYS A 136 8.98 -4.72 -4.28
N ARG A 137 7.77 -4.27 -4.04
CA ARG A 137 7.46 -3.31 -2.98
C ARG A 137 5.99 -3.34 -2.60
N ALA A 138 5.66 -2.85 -1.42
CA ALA A 138 4.31 -2.43 -1.09
C ALA A 138 4.24 -0.90 -1.09
N VAL A 139 3.13 -0.38 -1.57
CA VAL A 139 2.80 1.05 -1.48
C VAL A 139 1.46 1.16 -0.79
N LEU A 140 1.40 1.91 0.31
CA LEU A 140 0.22 2.05 1.14
C LEU A 140 -0.23 3.50 1.17
N TRP A 141 -1.45 3.78 0.78
CA TRP A 141 -2.05 5.10 0.92
C TRP A 141 -2.26 5.49 2.38
N THR A 142 -2.11 6.78 2.64
CA THR A 142 -2.69 7.45 3.83
C THR A 142 -3.94 8.23 3.43
N SER A 143 -4.72 8.68 4.40
CA SER A 143 -5.90 9.53 4.14
C SER A 143 -5.53 10.99 3.83
N GLU A 144 -4.28 11.36 3.92
CA GLU A 144 -3.84 12.75 3.85
C GLU A 144 -3.32 13.15 2.48
N ARG A 145 -3.85 14.27 2.01
CA ARG A 145 -3.35 14.94 0.81
C ARG A 145 -2.08 15.74 1.12
N ASN A 146 -1.25 15.88 0.13
CA ASN A 146 -0.23 16.90 0.15
C ASN A 146 -0.86 18.20 -0.37
N GLY A 147 -0.68 19.29 0.38
CA GLY A 147 -1.20 20.62 0.01
C GLY A 147 -0.58 21.26 -1.24
N CYS A 148 0.30 20.56 -1.96
CA CYS A 148 0.86 21.06 -3.21
C CYS A 148 -0.17 21.06 -4.34
N PRO A 149 -0.19 22.10 -5.18
CA PRO A 149 -0.90 22.05 -6.45
C PRO A 149 -0.38 20.87 -7.28
N GLY A 150 -1.25 20.03 -7.81
CA GLY A 150 -0.83 18.94 -8.68
C GLY A 150 -1.32 17.55 -8.30
N GLY A 151 -2.18 17.46 -7.30
CA GLY A 151 -2.90 16.22 -7.06
C GLY A 151 -2.05 15.10 -6.46
N TYR A 152 -1.31 15.39 -5.39
CA TYR A 152 -0.52 14.40 -4.66
C TYR A 152 -1.14 14.08 -3.30
N ALA A 153 -0.96 12.82 -2.88
CA ALA A 153 -1.26 12.36 -1.54
C ALA A 153 -0.06 11.60 -0.95
N TRP A 154 -0.05 11.44 0.36
CA TRP A 154 1.02 10.75 1.05
C TRP A 154 0.84 9.24 0.99
N ALA A 155 1.94 8.52 0.74
CA ALA A 155 1.98 7.07 0.73
C ALA A 155 3.25 6.56 1.41
N TYR A 156 3.14 5.39 2.06
CA TYR A 156 4.26 4.66 2.63
C TYR A 156 4.74 3.59 1.67
N TRP A 157 6.04 3.50 1.50
CA TRP A 157 6.70 2.55 0.64
C TRP A 157 7.50 1.59 1.49
N LEU A 158 7.18 0.31 1.39
CA LEU A 158 7.94 -0.77 1.99
C LEU A 158 8.80 -1.38 0.90
N PRO A 159 10.11 -1.28 1.01
CA PRO A 159 11.03 -1.76 -0.02
C PRO A 159 11.18 -3.27 0.02
N PHE A 160 11.55 -3.80 -1.11
CA PHE A 160 12.08 -5.13 -1.28
C PHE A 160 13.24 -5.10 -2.27
N GLU A 161 14.21 -5.97 -2.04
CA GLU A 161 15.39 -6.34 -2.81
C GLU A 161 15.96 -5.39 -3.89
N GLY A 162 17.22 -5.08 -3.72
CA GLY A 162 18.18 -4.85 -4.80
C GLY A 162 18.32 -3.42 -5.29
N LYS A 163 17.58 -2.42 -4.79
CA LYS A 163 17.81 -1.04 -5.21
C LYS A 163 17.47 -0.01 -4.15
N GLU A 164 18.47 0.71 -3.75
CA GLU A 164 18.50 2.05 -3.16
C GLU A 164 18.12 2.22 -1.68
N THR A 165 17.13 1.52 -1.14
CA THR A 165 16.89 1.56 0.31
C THR A 165 16.15 0.31 0.77
N THR A 166 16.62 -0.32 1.83
CA THR A 166 15.91 -1.34 2.61
C THR A 166 14.97 -0.69 3.63
N ALA A 167 14.95 0.62 3.69
CA ALA A 167 14.20 1.38 4.68
C ALA A 167 12.80 1.73 4.22
N ILE A 168 11.85 1.75 5.16
CA ILE A 168 10.51 2.29 4.98
C ILE A 168 10.63 3.77 4.64
N THR A 169 10.01 4.18 3.54
CA THR A 169 10.01 5.57 3.11
C THR A 169 8.60 6.11 2.99
N GLU A 170 8.45 7.38 3.30
CA GLU A 170 7.24 8.14 3.05
C GLU A 170 7.47 9.01 1.81
N ARG A 171 6.57 8.94 0.86
CA ARG A 171 6.68 9.69 -0.39
C ARG A 171 5.33 10.25 -0.80
N GLN A 172 5.42 11.28 -1.61
CA GLN A 172 4.26 11.80 -2.33
C GLN A 172 4.01 10.93 -3.56
N LEU A 173 2.77 10.56 -3.75
CA LEU A 173 2.32 9.78 -4.90
C LEU A 173 1.18 10.54 -5.59
N GLN A 174 1.20 10.60 -6.91
CA GLN A 174 0.11 11.18 -7.68
C GLN A 174 -1.20 10.47 -7.33
N MET A 175 -2.27 11.23 -7.10
CA MET A 175 -3.57 10.67 -6.70
C MET A 175 -4.19 9.76 -7.75
N GLU A 176 -3.77 9.91 -9.00
CA GLU A 176 -4.13 9.05 -10.13
C GLU A 176 -3.45 7.67 -10.07
N ALA A 177 -2.39 7.53 -9.28
CA ALA A 177 -1.71 6.27 -9.12
C ALA A 177 -2.53 5.28 -8.30
N PHE A 178 -2.19 4.00 -8.44
CA PHE A 178 -2.83 2.91 -7.72
C PHE A 178 -1.89 2.36 -6.65
N ALA A 179 -2.37 2.28 -5.43
CA ALA A 179 -1.64 1.70 -4.30
C ALA A 179 -2.59 0.91 -3.39
N SER A 180 -2.01 0.10 -2.53
CA SER A 180 -2.76 -0.71 -1.57
C SER A 180 -3.34 0.14 -0.44
N LEU A 181 -4.33 -0.43 0.25
CA LEU A 181 -4.91 0.13 1.46
C LEU A 181 -4.83 -0.86 2.61
N ARG A 182 -4.68 -0.31 3.81
CA ARG A 182 -4.94 -1.01 5.07
C ARG A 182 -5.89 -0.16 5.90
N CYS A 183 -7.07 -0.68 6.12
CA CYS A 183 -8.05 0.01 6.93
C CYS A 183 -7.74 -0.16 8.42
N VAL A 184 -7.93 0.90 9.19
CA VAL A 184 -7.85 0.90 10.64
C VAL A 184 -9.24 1.13 11.24
N LYS A 185 -9.46 0.64 12.44
CA LYS A 185 -10.73 0.86 13.14
C LYS A 185 -10.91 2.35 13.46
N LYS A 186 -12.14 2.84 13.34
CA LYS A 186 -12.51 4.20 13.74
C LYS A 186 -12.40 4.38 15.25
#